data_3460d787e8ce42218c6b55fd4f918083
#
_entry.id   3460d787e8ce42218c6b55fd4f918083
#
_cell.length_a   1.000
_cell.length_b   1.000
_cell.length_c   1.000
_cell.angle_alpha   90.00
_cell.angle_beta   90.00
_cell.angle_gamma   90.00
#
_symmetry.space_group_name_H-M   'P 1'
#
loop_
_entity.id
_entity.type
_entity.pdbx_description
1 polymer ?
#
loop_
_entity_poly.entity_id
_entity_poly.type
_entity_poly.pdbx_seq_one_letter_code
_entity_poly.pdbx_strand_id
1 'polypeptide(L)'
;MKRHKGTVGKLIRHWRLRLNFRPSACQGFGLLEVLVATTLMGLVLVVLLQVLTGAMRAQEMTLEHARALQVAERALQESCTAMKLAAAQYQGQAGPYNYLVKVTPQYEVADQTLDRLVKCSLIQVTVSWQERGSNRSVSLETIRTAVQRKM
;
A
#
# COMPACT_ATOMS: atom_id res chain seq x y z
N MET A 1 -20.36 -23.74 54.49
CA MET A 1 -19.25 -23.06 53.79
C MET A 1 -18.32 -24.12 53.24
N LYS A 2 -18.57 -24.65 52.02
CA LYS A 2 -17.79 -25.74 51.39
C LYS A 2 -16.99 -25.15 50.24
N ARG A 3 -15.65 -25.20 50.34
CA ARG A 3 -14.71 -24.78 49.29
C ARG A 3 -14.65 -25.88 48.22
N HIS A 4 -15.08 -25.59 47.01
CA HIS A 4 -14.76 -26.36 45.81
C HIS A 4 -13.32 -26.03 45.38
N LYS A 5 -12.41 -26.98 45.57
CA LYS A 5 -11.09 -26.97 44.93
C LYS A 5 -11.23 -27.55 43.53
N GLY A 6 -11.07 -26.68 42.52
CA GLY A 6 -11.20 -27.03 41.13
C GLY A 6 -10.04 -27.90 40.63
N THR A 7 -10.42 -28.88 39.88
CA THR A 7 -9.62 -29.89 39.16
C THR A 7 -9.06 -29.30 37.88
N VAL A 8 -7.95 -28.60 37.91
CA VAL A 8 -7.25 -28.06 36.72
C VAL A 8 -5.88 -28.73 36.44
N GLY A 9 -5.55 -29.76 37.22
CA GLY A 9 -4.21 -30.34 37.24
C GLY A 9 -3.95 -31.57 36.34
N LYS A 10 -4.81 -31.97 35.42
CA LYS A 10 -4.66 -33.27 34.75
C LYS A 10 -4.51 -33.27 33.21
N LEU A 11 -4.39 -32.15 32.55
CA LEU A 11 -4.39 -32.12 31.07
C LEU A 11 -3.02 -31.81 30.40
N ILE A 12 -1.94 -31.70 31.14
CA ILE A 12 -0.61 -31.36 30.58
C ILE A 12 0.39 -32.50 30.72
N ARG A 13 -0.05 -33.76 30.63
CA ARG A 13 0.88 -34.90 30.82
C ARG A 13 1.12 -35.78 29.59
N HIS A 14 0.66 -35.46 28.42
CA HIS A 14 0.76 -36.37 27.26
C HIS A 14 1.65 -35.93 26.10
N TRP A 15 2.39 -34.82 26.18
CA TRP A 15 3.28 -34.36 25.12
C TRP A 15 4.77 -34.53 25.44
N ARG A 16 5.13 -35.53 26.23
CA ARG A 16 6.54 -36.00 26.23
C ARG A 16 6.69 -36.95 25.05
N LEU A 17 6.88 -36.42 23.84
CA LEU A 17 7.59 -37.12 22.79
C LEU A 17 8.98 -37.48 23.36
N ARG A 18 9.13 -38.69 23.88
CA ARG A 18 10.45 -39.27 24.15
C ARG A 18 11.11 -39.45 22.80
N LEU A 19 11.81 -38.42 22.34
CA LEU A 19 12.87 -38.57 21.35
C LEU A 19 13.96 -39.38 22.05
N ASN A 20 13.83 -40.71 21.92
CA ASN A 20 14.82 -41.67 22.37
C ASN A 20 16.00 -41.57 21.39
N PHE A 21 16.84 -40.52 21.57
CA PHE A 21 18.09 -40.39 20.89
C PHE A 21 18.99 -41.50 21.45
N ARG A 22 18.92 -42.67 20.85
CA ARG A 22 19.98 -43.68 20.99
C ARG A 22 21.23 -43.07 20.29
N PRO A 23 22.33 -42.85 20.98
CA PRO A 23 23.58 -42.57 20.30
C PRO A 23 24.02 -43.85 19.58
N SER A 24 23.57 -44.00 18.35
CA SER A 24 24.06 -45.05 17.45
C SER A 24 25.46 -44.65 17.06
N ALA A 25 26.36 -45.64 17.23
CA ALA A 25 27.75 -45.63 16.82
C ALA A 25 28.01 -44.84 15.55
N CYS A 26 29.19 -44.21 15.47
CA CYS A 26 29.74 -43.48 14.32
C CYS A 26 29.49 -44.23 13.01
N GLN A 27 28.30 -44.04 12.42
CA GLN A 27 28.03 -44.43 11.05
C GLN A 27 28.54 -43.28 10.20
N GLY A 28 29.59 -43.55 9.44
CA GLY A 28 30.09 -42.59 8.46
C GLY A 28 28.97 -42.18 7.51
N PHE A 29 28.89 -40.90 7.19
CA PHE A 29 27.91 -40.33 6.22
C PHE A 29 27.98 -41.16 4.93
N GLY A 30 26.89 -41.80 4.59
CA GLY A 30 26.77 -42.53 3.33
C GLY A 30 26.75 -41.56 2.15
N LEU A 31 27.42 -41.90 1.07
CA LEU A 31 27.45 -41.13 -0.18
C LEU A 31 26.03 -40.75 -0.65
N LEU A 32 25.06 -41.61 -0.43
CA LEU A 32 23.65 -41.41 -0.75
C LEU A 32 23.01 -40.32 0.10
N GLU A 33 23.35 -40.24 1.40
CA GLU A 33 22.82 -39.23 2.31
C GLU A 33 23.32 -37.83 1.95
N VAL A 34 24.59 -37.70 1.56
CA VAL A 34 25.13 -36.42 1.06
C VAL A 34 24.45 -36.01 -0.23
N LEU A 35 24.18 -36.94 -1.14
CA LEU A 35 23.53 -36.67 -2.39
C LEU A 35 22.07 -36.19 -2.19
N VAL A 36 21.34 -36.85 -1.28
CA VAL A 36 19.96 -36.42 -0.93
C VAL A 36 19.98 -35.05 -0.24
N ALA A 37 20.91 -34.83 0.69
CA ALA A 37 21.02 -33.56 1.39
C ALA A 37 21.34 -32.40 0.43
N THR A 38 22.26 -32.60 -0.50
CA THR A 38 22.61 -31.56 -1.49
C THR A 38 21.48 -31.29 -2.48
N THR A 39 20.73 -32.29 -2.91
CA THR A 39 19.55 -32.10 -3.77
C THR A 39 18.45 -31.35 -3.06
N LEU A 40 18.15 -31.68 -1.80
CA LEU A 40 17.16 -30.96 -0.97
C LEU A 40 17.59 -29.51 -0.75
N MET A 41 18.87 -29.28 -0.44
CA MET A 41 19.40 -27.93 -0.25
C MET A 41 19.30 -27.10 -1.53
N GLY A 42 19.60 -27.68 -2.70
CA GLY A 42 19.44 -27.04 -3.99
C GLY A 42 17.99 -26.66 -4.27
N LEU A 43 17.03 -27.53 -3.96
CA LEU A 43 15.61 -27.29 -4.14
C LEU A 43 15.12 -26.12 -3.25
N VAL A 44 15.52 -26.10 -1.99
CA VAL A 44 15.21 -25.01 -1.06
C VAL A 44 15.78 -23.68 -1.55
N LEU A 45 17.00 -23.68 -2.05
CA LEU A 45 17.65 -22.47 -2.59
C LEU A 45 16.85 -21.87 -3.76
N VAL A 46 16.39 -22.72 -4.69
CA VAL A 46 15.58 -22.29 -5.83
C VAL A 46 14.28 -21.63 -5.36
N VAL A 47 13.59 -22.22 -4.40
CA VAL A 47 12.35 -21.66 -3.84
C VAL A 47 12.62 -20.30 -3.17
N LEU A 48 13.69 -20.17 -2.40
CA LEU A 48 14.08 -18.91 -1.77
C LEU A 48 14.35 -17.80 -2.81
N LEU A 49 15.05 -18.13 -3.88
CA LEU A 49 15.31 -17.18 -4.98
C LEU A 49 14.02 -16.74 -5.68
N GLN A 50 13.05 -17.63 -5.86
CA GLN A 50 11.75 -17.28 -6.43
C GLN A 50 10.97 -16.31 -5.53
N VAL A 51 10.95 -16.55 -4.22
CA VAL A 51 10.30 -15.67 -3.25
C VAL A 51 10.97 -14.30 -3.24
N LEU A 52 12.30 -14.25 -3.24
CA LEU A 52 13.05 -13.00 -3.26
C LEU A 52 12.77 -12.17 -4.52
N THR A 53 12.75 -12.83 -5.69
CA THR A 53 12.44 -12.15 -6.95
C THR A 53 11.01 -11.62 -6.98
N GLY A 54 10.07 -12.36 -6.41
CA GLY A 54 8.68 -11.91 -6.24
C GLY A 54 8.56 -10.68 -5.35
N ALA A 55 9.27 -10.67 -4.22
CA ALA A 55 9.30 -9.55 -3.30
C ALA A 55 9.87 -8.26 -3.94
N MET A 56 10.96 -8.38 -4.69
CA MET A 56 11.55 -7.24 -5.42
C MET A 56 10.58 -6.63 -6.43
N ARG A 57 9.83 -7.47 -7.18
CA ARG A 57 8.82 -7.00 -8.14
C ARG A 57 7.67 -6.27 -7.44
N ALA A 58 7.22 -6.75 -6.29
CA ALA A 58 6.18 -6.10 -5.51
C ALA A 58 6.62 -4.72 -4.98
N GLN A 59 7.87 -4.60 -4.54
CA GLN A 59 8.44 -3.33 -4.11
C GLN A 59 8.48 -2.30 -5.25
N GLU A 60 8.89 -2.72 -6.45
CA GLU A 60 8.96 -1.83 -7.61
C GLU A 60 7.58 -1.22 -7.94
N MET A 61 6.53 -2.05 -7.95
CA MET A 61 5.14 -1.59 -8.17
C MET A 61 4.68 -0.59 -7.10
N THR A 62 5.04 -0.83 -5.84
CA THR A 62 4.68 0.06 -4.72
C THR A 62 5.39 1.40 -4.84
N LEU A 63 6.65 1.42 -5.24
CA LEU A 63 7.42 2.65 -5.44
C LEU A 63 6.87 3.51 -6.59
N GLU A 64 6.50 2.89 -7.71
CA GLU A 64 5.89 3.61 -8.84
C GLU A 64 4.54 4.22 -8.44
N HIS A 65 3.73 3.49 -7.69
CA HIS A 65 2.46 4.01 -7.18
C HIS A 65 2.67 5.17 -6.20
N ALA A 66 3.65 5.06 -5.29
CA ALA A 66 3.98 6.13 -4.35
C ALA A 66 4.47 7.40 -5.06
N ARG A 67 5.28 7.28 -6.10
CA ARG A 67 5.72 8.40 -6.93
C ARG A 67 4.55 9.06 -7.66
N ALA A 68 3.64 8.27 -8.24
CA ALA A 68 2.46 8.80 -8.88
C ALA A 68 1.57 9.58 -7.90
N LEU A 69 1.45 9.09 -6.66
CA LEU A 69 0.71 9.77 -5.60
C LEU A 69 1.35 11.12 -5.23
N GLN A 70 2.68 11.19 -5.12
CA GLN A 70 3.40 12.45 -4.88
C GLN A 70 3.15 13.48 -6.00
N VAL A 71 3.12 13.03 -7.25
CA VAL A 71 2.78 13.92 -8.39
C VAL A 71 1.35 14.42 -8.27
N ALA A 72 0.40 13.55 -7.89
CA ALA A 72 -0.99 13.90 -7.69
C ALA A 72 -1.17 14.92 -6.56
N GLU A 73 -0.51 14.72 -5.43
CA GLU A 73 -0.54 15.66 -4.29
C GLU A 73 0.03 17.02 -4.68
N ARG A 74 1.15 17.04 -5.40
CA ARG A 74 1.77 18.28 -5.87
C ARG A 74 0.86 19.05 -6.80
N ALA A 75 0.27 18.38 -7.80
CA ALA A 75 -0.67 18.99 -8.73
C ALA A 75 -1.93 19.51 -8.01
N LEU A 76 -2.38 18.79 -6.98
CA LEU A 76 -3.49 19.18 -6.13
C LEU A 76 -3.15 20.44 -5.32
N GLN A 77 -1.96 20.52 -4.71
CA GLN A 77 -1.51 21.69 -3.96
C GLN A 77 -1.35 22.91 -4.86
N GLU A 78 -0.78 22.76 -6.05
CA GLU A 78 -0.67 23.84 -7.04
C GLU A 78 -2.05 24.35 -7.46
N SER A 79 -3.00 23.46 -7.68
CA SER A 79 -4.40 23.81 -8.00
C SER A 79 -5.08 24.56 -6.86
N CYS A 80 -4.82 24.13 -5.63
CA CYS A 80 -5.34 24.79 -4.44
C CYS A 80 -4.75 26.20 -4.28
N THR A 81 -3.50 26.42 -4.60
CA THR A 81 -2.82 27.72 -4.43
C THR A 81 -3.21 28.70 -5.52
N ALA A 82 -3.46 28.24 -6.74
CA ALA A 82 -3.73 29.07 -7.90
C ALA A 82 -5.07 29.83 -7.84
N MET A 83 -5.87 29.73 -6.76
CA MET A 83 -7.17 30.41 -6.53
C MET A 83 -8.20 30.30 -7.67
N LYS A 84 -7.98 29.44 -8.66
CA LYS A 84 -8.92 29.25 -9.78
C LYS A 84 -10.03 28.29 -9.36
N LEU A 85 -11.02 28.82 -8.64
CA LEU A 85 -12.22 28.07 -8.23
C LEU A 85 -13.31 28.04 -9.33
N ALA A 86 -13.03 28.60 -10.49
CA ALA A 86 -13.88 28.48 -11.66
C ALA A 86 -13.74 27.08 -12.27
N ALA A 87 -14.80 26.59 -12.90
CA ALA A 87 -14.75 25.35 -13.66
C ALA A 87 -13.56 25.37 -14.64
N ALA A 88 -12.59 24.53 -14.40
CA ALA A 88 -11.37 24.46 -15.19
C ALA A 88 -10.90 23.01 -15.31
N GLN A 89 -10.34 22.71 -16.45
CA GLN A 89 -9.68 21.46 -16.69
C GLN A 89 -8.30 21.77 -17.31
N TYR A 90 -7.25 21.22 -16.73
CA TYR A 90 -5.92 21.35 -17.28
C TYR A 90 -5.14 20.06 -17.11
N GLN A 91 -4.20 19.87 -17.99
CA GLN A 91 -3.36 18.67 -18.01
C GLN A 91 -1.89 19.09 -18.05
N GLY A 92 -1.05 18.23 -17.52
CA GLY A 92 0.38 18.43 -17.54
C GLY A 92 1.11 17.10 -17.50
N GLN A 93 2.43 17.17 -17.55
CA GLN A 93 3.30 16.00 -17.49
C GLN A 93 4.42 16.25 -16.50
N ALA A 94 4.70 15.24 -15.66
CA ALA A 94 5.80 15.22 -14.70
C ALA A 94 6.61 13.94 -14.89
N GLY A 95 7.66 14.00 -15.70
CA GLY A 95 8.44 12.83 -16.10
C GLY A 95 7.57 11.82 -16.87
N PRO A 96 7.47 10.54 -16.44
CA PRO A 96 6.66 9.53 -17.09
C PRO A 96 5.16 9.62 -16.73
N TYR A 97 4.77 10.53 -15.82
CA TYR A 97 3.42 10.67 -15.31
C TYR A 97 2.67 11.78 -16.03
N ASN A 98 1.51 11.47 -16.58
CA ASN A 98 0.58 12.45 -17.11
C ASN A 98 -0.49 12.73 -16.06
N TYR A 99 -0.78 13.99 -15.76
CA TYR A 99 -1.81 14.34 -14.80
C TYR A 99 -2.89 15.22 -15.43
N LEU A 100 -4.12 14.97 -15.00
CA LEU A 100 -5.30 15.71 -15.38
C LEU A 100 -5.96 16.27 -14.12
N VAL A 101 -6.13 17.58 -14.09
CA VAL A 101 -6.83 18.25 -12.98
C VAL A 101 -8.17 18.76 -13.49
N LYS A 102 -9.23 18.41 -12.76
CA LYS A 102 -10.59 18.86 -13.04
C LYS A 102 -11.14 19.58 -11.81
N VAL A 103 -11.54 20.83 -12.00
CA VAL A 103 -12.21 21.64 -10.96
C VAL A 103 -13.67 21.75 -11.31
N THR A 104 -14.54 21.27 -10.42
CA THR A 104 -15.99 21.29 -10.60
C THR A 104 -16.63 22.09 -9.46
N PRO A 105 -17.22 23.25 -9.73
CA PRO A 105 -17.96 23.99 -8.71
C PRO A 105 -19.17 23.16 -8.27
N GLN A 106 -19.39 23.08 -6.95
CA GLN A 106 -20.48 22.30 -6.35
C GLN A 106 -21.60 23.21 -5.83
N TYR A 107 -21.23 24.18 -5.00
CA TYR A 107 -22.18 25.07 -4.36
C TYR A 107 -21.67 26.51 -4.35
N GLU A 108 -22.59 27.45 -4.54
CA GLU A 108 -22.36 28.85 -4.29
C GLU A 108 -23.44 29.32 -3.31
N VAL A 109 -23.05 29.77 -2.14
CA VAL A 109 -23.97 30.31 -1.13
C VAL A 109 -23.61 31.76 -0.88
N ALA A 110 -24.56 32.64 -1.15
CA ALA A 110 -24.44 34.05 -0.83
C ALA A 110 -24.95 34.29 0.59
N ASP A 111 -24.06 34.70 1.49
CA ASP A 111 -24.47 35.18 2.82
C ASP A 111 -24.93 36.65 2.68
N GLN A 112 -26.23 36.87 2.80
CA GLN A 112 -26.84 38.19 2.69
C GLN A 112 -26.51 39.12 3.86
N THR A 113 -26.09 38.53 5.01
CA THR A 113 -25.79 39.28 6.23
C THR A 113 -24.38 39.85 6.23
N LEU A 114 -23.42 39.15 5.64
CA LEU A 114 -22.01 39.50 5.67
C LEU A 114 -21.44 39.95 4.31
N ASP A 115 -22.28 40.10 3.28
CA ASP A 115 -21.89 40.44 1.89
C ASP A 115 -20.74 39.59 1.36
N ARG A 116 -20.83 38.30 1.66
CA ARG A 116 -19.80 37.29 1.31
C ARG A 116 -20.41 36.20 0.43
N LEU A 117 -19.65 35.79 -0.57
CA LEU A 117 -19.95 34.64 -1.42
C LEU A 117 -19.03 33.47 -1.03
N VAL A 118 -19.65 32.40 -0.57
CA VAL A 118 -18.93 31.15 -0.26
C VAL A 118 -19.07 30.24 -1.46
N LYS A 119 -17.91 29.91 -2.09
CA LYS A 119 -17.82 28.95 -3.20
C LYS A 119 -17.17 27.68 -2.73
N CYS A 120 -17.81 26.57 -3.03
CA CYS A 120 -17.30 25.21 -2.76
C CYS A 120 -17.05 24.53 -4.09
N SER A 121 -15.82 24.05 -4.31
CA SER A 121 -15.44 23.36 -5.54
C SER A 121 -14.76 22.01 -5.23
N LEU A 122 -15.13 21.00 -5.98
CA LEU A 122 -14.48 19.70 -5.99
C LEU A 122 -13.30 19.76 -6.96
N ILE A 123 -12.11 19.42 -6.46
CA ILE A 123 -10.89 19.32 -7.25
C ILE A 123 -10.54 17.84 -7.34
N GLN A 124 -10.49 17.32 -8.55
CA GLN A 124 -10.10 15.95 -8.85
C GLN A 124 -8.81 15.96 -9.67
N VAL A 125 -7.82 15.22 -9.20
CA VAL A 125 -6.54 15.03 -9.90
C VAL A 125 -6.41 13.56 -10.24
N THR A 126 -6.23 13.26 -11.52
CA THR A 126 -5.98 11.91 -12.01
C THR A 126 -4.59 11.85 -12.62
N VAL A 127 -3.75 10.98 -12.10
CA VAL A 127 -2.39 10.73 -12.64
C VAL A 127 -2.37 9.39 -13.32
N SER A 128 -1.86 9.33 -14.54
CA SER A 128 -1.73 8.11 -15.33
C SER A 128 -0.29 7.89 -15.77
N TRP A 129 0.14 6.63 -15.78
CA TRP A 129 1.46 6.21 -16.24
C TRP A 129 1.40 4.86 -16.92
N GLN A 130 2.43 4.55 -17.68
CA GLN A 130 2.58 3.27 -18.33
C GLN A 130 3.53 2.38 -17.54
N GLU A 131 3.04 1.22 -17.10
CA GLU A 131 3.83 0.23 -16.39
C GLU A 131 3.78 -1.10 -17.16
N ARG A 132 4.93 -1.54 -17.69
CA ARG A 132 5.08 -2.82 -18.42
C ARG A 132 4.01 -3.05 -19.50
N GLY A 133 3.65 -2.01 -20.25
CA GLY A 133 2.63 -2.08 -21.31
C GLY A 133 1.18 -1.99 -20.81
N SER A 134 0.96 -1.88 -19.49
CA SER A 134 -0.36 -1.61 -18.91
C SER A 134 -0.48 -0.14 -18.48
N ASN A 135 -1.62 0.46 -18.76
CA ASN A 135 -1.92 1.81 -18.29
C ASN A 135 -2.44 1.75 -16.86
N ARG A 136 -1.76 2.45 -15.95
CA ARG A 136 -2.13 2.58 -14.54
C ARG A 136 -2.56 4.00 -14.24
N SER A 137 -3.45 4.16 -13.28
CA SER A 137 -3.88 5.48 -12.84
C SER A 137 -4.20 5.51 -11.36
N VAL A 138 -4.03 6.69 -10.76
CA VAL A 138 -4.47 7.02 -9.40
C VAL A 138 -5.21 8.33 -9.43
N SER A 139 -6.28 8.47 -8.65
CA SER A 139 -7.01 9.72 -8.53
C SER A 139 -7.10 10.17 -7.08
N LEU A 140 -6.93 11.48 -6.88
CA LEU A 140 -7.15 12.17 -5.61
C LEU A 140 -8.27 13.17 -5.79
N GLU A 141 -9.11 13.28 -4.76
CA GLU A 141 -10.20 14.23 -4.73
C GLU A 141 -10.15 15.03 -3.44
N THR A 142 -10.43 16.33 -3.55
CA THR A 142 -10.57 17.22 -2.39
C THR A 142 -11.65 18.25 -2.64
N ILE A 143 -12.23 18.71 -1.54
CA ILE A 143 -13.19 19.80 -1.56
C ILE A 143 -12.50 21.05 -1.03
N ARG A 144 -12.59 22.13 -1.78
CA ARG A 144 -12.08 23.43 -1.37
C ARG A 144 -13.21 24.45 -1.28
N THR A 145 -13.21 25.16 -0.16
CA THR A 145 -14.12 26.27 0.08
C THR A 145 -13.33 27.59 0.05
N ALA A 146 -13.80 28.57 -0.69
CA ALA A 146 -13.25 29.91 -0.68
C ALA A 146 -14.36 30.94 -0.43
N VAL A 147 -14.01 31.93 0.36
CA VAL A 147 -14.89 33.05 0.68
C VAL A 147 -14.44 34.26 -0.14
N GLN A 148 -15.28 34.74 -0.99
CA GLN A 148 -15.05 35.98 -1.76
C GLN A 148 -15.96 37.09 -1.21
N ARG A 149 -15.40 38.27 -1.08
CA ARG A 149 -16.20 39.49 -0.77
C ARG A 149 -16.95 39.90 -2.04
N LYS A 150 -18.26 40.10 -1.93
CA LYS A 150 -19.02 40.66 -3.05
C LYS A 150 -18.56 42.08 -3.24
N MET A 151 -18.07 42.45 -4.42
CA MET A 151 -17.76 43.82 -4.79
C MET A 151 -19.03 44.52 -5.26
#